data_a75e0a504c6c5314e6f0d4e7eb20df3f
#
_entry.id   a75e0a504c6c5314e6f0d4e7eb20df3f
#
_cell.length_a   1.000
_cell.length_b   1.000
_cell.length_c   1.000
_cell.angle_alpha   90.00
_cell.angle_beta   90.00
_cell.angle_gamma   90.00
#
_symmetry.space_group_name_H-M   'P 1'
#
loop_
_entity.id
_entity.type
_entity.pdbx_description
1 polymer ?
#
loop_
_entity_poly.entity_id
_entity_poly.type
_entity_poly.pdbx_seq_one_letter_code
_entity_poly.pdbx_strand_id
1 'polypeptide(L)'
;MMKNFSLKYGKSEVSFVLDGARSIQTLTESPMNTIEDIHAAFLKAISTDVIESPALDQLVSPEDQITIVISDMTRFWMHQDIICEELVRYLNEVIGIPFEHIVVLIGLGTHHKNTPADQKVLTGAYVYDHVAAVVDHDCDAPDLVDIGTTSYGTRVLINPLAVGRKVICIGGTVHHLMAGYGGGRKSIVPGIAGRETIRHNHAMALDPHCEQSDPRVGPGKFNNNPINEDMREAGALLQPVFGINIVVNSASRHSGLFCGDFDAAWRESCKYVQQCYGLPIKDQADVVFVSCGGFPKDLNFYQGSKSLFNAVRAVKPG
;
A
#
# COMPACT_ATOMS: atom_id res chain seq x y z
N MET A 1 -30.31 23.16 -13.20
CA MET A 1 -29.51 22.56 -14.30
C MET A 1 -29.56 21.04 -14.06
N MET A 2 -30.13 20.31 -15.01
CA MET A 2 -30.22 18.85 -14.95
C MET A 2 -28.93 18.25 -15.52
N LYS A 3 -28.23 17.40 -14.76
CA LYS A 3 -26.98 16.75 -15.19
C LYS A 3 -26.97 15.30 -14.76
N ASN A 4 -26.60 14.41 -15.69
CA ASN A 4 -26.45 12.97 -15.44
C ASN A 4 -25.06 12.67 -14.92
N PHE A 5 -24.97 11.74 -13.97
CA PHE A 5 -23.73 11.23 -13.39
C PHE A 5 -23.79 9.72 -13.33
N SER A 6 -22.62 9.11 -13.36
CA SER A 6 -22.42 7.69 -13.09
C SER A 6 -21.23 7.52 -12.13
N LEU A 7 -21.38 6.63 -11.16
CA LEU A 7 -20.34 6.28 -10.17
C LEU A 7 -20.19 4.78 -10.12
N LYS A 8 -18.93 4.30 -10.06
CA LYS A 8 -18.62 2.88 -9.92
C LYS A 8 -19.12 2.34 -8.58
N TYR A 9 -19.77 1.16 -8.59
CA TYR A 9 -20.27 0.45 -7.43
C TYR A 9 -20.20 -1.06 -7.66
N GLY A 10 -19.43 -1.77 -6.86
CA GLY A 10 -19.15 -3.18 -7.09
C GLY A 10 -18.54 -3.39 -8.49
N LYS A 11 -19.11 -4.32 -9.22
CA LYS A 11 -18.73 -4.62 -10.62
C LYS A 11 -19.60 -3.87 -11.65
N SER A 12 -20.39 -2.89 -11.21
CA SER A 12 -21.32 -2.12 -12.05
C SER A 12 -21.17 -0.61 -11.81
N GLU A 13 -22.08 0.18 -12.36
CA GLU A 13 -22.20 1.62 -12.14
C GLU A 13 -23.61 1.98 -11.67
N VAL A 14 -23.69 3.00 -10.82
CA VAL A 14 -24.95 3.63 -10.41
C VAL A 14 -25.06 4.97 -11.09
N SER A 15 -26.09 5.12 -11.92
CA SER A 15 -26.40 6.38 -12.59
C SER A 15 -27.49 7.14 -11.85
N PHE A 16 -27.36 8.46 -11.76
CA PHE A 16 -28.33 9.34 -11.14
C PHE A 16 -28.34 10.72 -11.82
N VAL A 17 -29.41 11.44 -11.61
CA VAL A 17 -29.62 12.77 -12.16
C VAL A 17 -29.63 13.78 -11.02
N LEU A 18 -28.84 14.85 -11.16
CA LEU A 18 -28.94 16.02 -10.28
C LEU A 18 -29.73 17.09 -11.00
N ASP A 19 -30.80 17.57 -10.36
CA ASP A 19 -31.59 18.68 -10.82
C ASP A 19 -31.71 19.73 -9.70
N GLY A 20 -31.82 21.01 -10.09
CA GLY A 20 -31.99 22.14 -9.17
C GLY A 20 -30.72 22.56 -8.42
N ALA A 21 -29.57 21.94 -8.66
CA ALA A 21 -28.30 22.36 -8.05
C ALA A 21 -27.88 23.74 -8.59
N ARG A 22 -27.46 24.65 -7.69
CA ARG A 22 -26.94 25.99 -8.06
C ARG A 22 -25.54 25.89 -8.68
N SER A 23 -24.73 25.02 -8.15
CA SER A 23 -23.39 24.71 -8.66
C SER A 23 -23.06 23.22 -8.47
N ILE A 24 -22.25 22.67 -9.34
CA ILE A 24 -21.78 21.28 -9.29
C ILE A 24 -20.30 21.31 -9.56
N GLN A 25 -19.52 20.76 -8.62
CA GLN A 25 -18.09 20.50 -8.77
C GLN A 25 -17.85 18.99 -8.86
N THR A 26 -17.15 18.56 -9.88
CA THR A 26 -16.66 17.17 -9.99
C THR A 26 -15.18 17.17 -9.62
N LEU A 27 -14.80 16.34 -8.66
CA LEU A 27 -13.41 16.16 -8.26
C LEU A 27 -12.90 14.87 -8.92
N THR A 28 -11.88 15.02 -9.75
CA THR A 28 -11.16 13.93 -10.41
C THR A 28 -9.67 14.13 -10.17
N GLU A 29 -8.89 13.06 -10.25
CA GLU A 29 -7.45 13.19 -10.15
C GLU A 29 -6.86 14.19 -11.16
N SER A 30 -5.73 14.77 -10.83
CA SER A 30 -4.91 15.51 -11.80
C SER A 30 -4.43 14.56 -12.91
N PRO A 31 -4.17 15.05 -14.14
CA PRO A 31 -3.66 14.19 -15.20
C PRO A 31 -2.43 13.40 -14.76
N MET A 32 -2.46 12.10 -14.96
CA MET A 32 -1.39 11.17 -14.61
C MET A 32 -0.91 10.46 -15.86
N ASN A 33 0.40 10.37 -16.02
CA ASN A 33 0.99 9.56 -17.08
C ASN A 33 0.70 8.07 -16.82
N THR A 34 0.63 7.29 -17.89
CA THR A 34 0.63 5.83 -17.81
C THR A 34 2.01 5.32 -18.19
N ILE A 35 2.53 4.37 -17.44
CA ILE A 35 3.74 3.64 -17.81
C ILE A 35 3.33 2.61 -18.86
N GLU A 36 3.75 2.82 -20.11
CA GLU A 36 3.38 1.93 -21.24
C GLU A 36 4.29 0.69 -21.29
N ASP A 37 5.59 0.86 -21.03
CA ASP A 37 6.58 -0.22 -20.96
C ASP A 37 6.99 -0.42 -19.49
N ILE A 38 6.34 -1.37 -18.85
CA ILE A 38 6.58 -1.68 -17.42
C ILE A 38 7.97 -2.27 -17.22
N HIS A 39 8.43 -3.14 -18.14
CA HIS A 39 9.74 -3.78 -18.05
C HIS A 39 10.87 -2.72 -18.06
N ALA A 40 10.87 -1.84 -19.06
CA ALA A 40 11.87 -0.78 -19.14
C ALA A 40 11.81 0.19 -17.95
N ALA A 41 10.60 0.54 -17.50
CA ALA A 41 10.43 1.41 -16.34
C ALA A 41 10.90 0.74 -15.04
N PHE A 42 10.64 -0.55 -14.87
CA PHE A 42 11.10 -1.33 -13.73
C PHE A 42 12.63 -1.39 -13.69
N LEU A 43 13.27 -1.82 -14.77
CA LEU A 43 14.72 -1.89 -14.86
C LEU A 43 15.37 -0.54 -14.54
N LYS A 44 14.82 0.55 -15.07
CA LYS A 44 15.31 1.90 -14.78
C LYS A 44 15.18 2.26 -13.30
N ALA A 45 14.01 1.98 -12.70
CA ALA A 45 13.71 2.32 -11.31
C ALA A 45 14.57 1.57 -10.29
N ILE A 46 15.04 0.35 -10.61
CA ILE A 46 15.87 -0.46 -9.70
C ILE A 46 17.37 -0.31 -9.95
N SER A 47 17.79 0.38 -11.03
CA SER A 47 19.19 0.50 -11.42
C SER A 47 19.70 1.93 -11.48
N THR A 48 19.09 2.82 -12.26
CA THR A 48 19.57 4.19 -12.52
C THR A 48 18.78 5.28 -11.81
N ASP A 49 17.49 5.11 -11.65
CA ASP A 49 16.58 6.07 -10.99
C ASP A 49 16.28 5.66 -9.54
N VAL A 50 17.22 4.96 -8.90
CA VAL A 50 17.08 4.47 -7.53
C VAL A 50 17.09 5.64 -6.54
N ILE A 51 16.19 5.63 -5.58
CA ILE A 51 15.98 6.71 -4.62
C ILE A 51 16.77 6.42 -3.33
N GLU A 52 17.77 7.24 -3.04
CA GLU A 52 18.58 7.20 -1.80
C GLU A 52 19.10 5.79 -1.45
N SER A 53 19.47 5.00 -2.46
CA SER A 53 19.94 3.63 -2.31
C SER A 53 20.93 3.28 -3.42
N PRO A 54 21.84 2.32 -3.22
CA PRO A 54 22.49 1.63 -4.32
C PRO A 54 21.47 0.92 -5.23
N ALA A 55 21.88 0.57 -6.46
CA ALA A 55 21.08 -0.27 -7.34
C ALA A 55 20.82 -1.65 -6.69
N LEU A 56 19.73 -2.30 -7.08
CA LEU A 56 19.29 -3.54 -6.43
C LEU A 56 20.34 -4.65 -6.52
N ASP A 57 21.05 -4.77 -7.64
CA ASP A 57 22.14 -5.73 -7.86
C ASP A 57 23.39 -5.50 -6.99
N GLN A 58 23.49 -4.34 -6.36
CA GLN A 58 24.54 -4.02 -5.39
C GLN A 58 24.14 -4.38 -3.94
N LEU A 59 22.87 -4.69 -3.69
CA LEU A 59 22.31 -4.95 -2.37
C LEU A 59 22.11 -6.44 -2.08
N VAL A 60 22.00 -7.24 -3.14
CA VAL A 60 21.73 -8.68 -3.05
C VAL A 60 22.70 -9.46 -3.94
N SER A 61 22.98 -10.71 -3.56
CA SER A 61 23.90 -11.64 -4.24
C SER A 61 23.23 -13.00 -4.47
N PRO A 62 23.80 -13.88 -5.31
CA PRO A 62 23.23 -15.23 -5.59
C PRO A 62 23.02 -16.09 -4.36
N GLU A 63 23.81 -15.88 -3.27
CA GLU A 63 23.75 -16.65 -2.05
C GLU A 63 22.66 -16.19 -1.08
N ASP A 64 22.09 -15.00 -1.31
CA ASP A 64 21.12 -14.41 -0.40
C ASP A 64 19.78 -15.17 -0.40
N GLN A 65 19.17 -15.23 0.78
CA GLN A 65 17.79 -15.65 0.96
C GLN A 65 16.89 -14.42 0.88
N ILE A 66 15.94 -14.41 -0.05
CA ILE A 66 15.08 -13.27 -0.31
C ILE A 66 13.67 -13.51 0.21
N THR A 67 13.10 -12.52 0.90
CA THR A 67 11.67 -12.47 1.19
C THR A 67 11.06 -11.25 0.49
N ILE A 68 10.18 -11.50 -0.46
CA ILE A 68 9.39 -10.46 -1.14
C ILE A 68 8.08 -10.30 -0.37
N VAL A 69 7.86 -9.15 0.24
CA VAL A 69 6.61 -8.83 0.93
C VAL A 69 5.68 -8.11 -0.03
N ILE A 70 4.50 -8.68 -0.25
CA ILE A 70 3.44 -8.08 -1.08
C ILE A 70 2.15 -7.88 -0.29
N SER A 71 1.22 -7.11 -0.83
CA SER A 71 -0.10 -6.89 -0.21
C SER A 71 -1.11 -7.97 -0.58
N ASP A 72 -2.21 -8.05 0.18
CA ASP A 72 -3.31 -8.99 -0.01
C ASP A 72 -4.30 -8.58 -1.14
N MET A 73 -5.33 -9.40 -1.35
CA MET A 73 -6.37 -9.21 -2.39
C MET A 73 -7.07 -7.86 -2.30
N THR A 74 -7.21 -7.27 -1.12
CA THR A 74 -7.83 -5.93 -0.97
C THR A 74 -7.01 -4.81 -1.62
N ARG A 75 -5.78 -5.10 -2.05
CA ARG A 75 -4.85 -4.17 -2.73
C ARG A 75 -4.52 -4.60 -4.16
N PHE A 76 -5.17 -5.65 -4.69
CA PHE A 76 -4.89 -6.14 -6.06
C PHE A 76 -5.13 -5.09 -7.16
N TRP A 77 -5.90 -4.04 -6.86
CA TRP A 77 -6.10 -2.89 -7.76
C TRP A 77 -4.79 -2.20 -8.21
N MET A 78 -3.67 -2.43 -7.54
CA MET A 78 -2.36 -1.87 -7.93
C MET A 78 -1.58 -2.76 -8.91
N HIS A 79 -2.11 -3.94 -9.28
CA HIS A 79 -1.48 -4.90 -10.18
C HIS A 79 -0.02 -5.21 -9.80
N GLN A 80 0.17 -5.56 -8.53
CA GLN A 80 1.48 -5.90 -7.97
C GLN A 80 2.06 -7.18 -8.55
N ASP A 81 1.21 -8.06 -9.08
CA ASP A 81 1.57 -9.30 -9.77
C ASP A 81 2.59 -9.05 -10.90
N ILE A 82 2.37 -8.00 -11.70
CA ILE A 82 3.27 -7.61 -12.80
C ILE A 82 4.65 -7.23 -12.24
N ILE A 83 4.70 -6.38 -11.22
CA ILE A 83 5.97 -5.93 -10.63
C ILE A 83 6.66 -7.05 -9.86
N CYS A 84 5.90 -7.95 -9.23
CA CYS A 84 6.43 -9.13 -8.55
C CYS A 84 7.11 -10.09 -9.55
N GLU A 85 6.51 -10.30 -10.72
CA GLU A 85 7.11 -11.09 -11.80
C GLU A 85 8.40 -10.45 -12.32
N GLU A 86 8.39 -9.15 -12.62
CA GLU A 86 9.60 -8.42 -13.04
C GLU A 86 10.74 -8.55 -12.01
N LEU A 87 10.42 -8.41 -10.73
CA LEU A 87 11.39 -8.56 -9.65
C LEU A 87 11.96 -9.98 -9.57
N VAL A 88 11.10 -11.01 -9.59
CA VAL A 88 11.55 -12.41 -9.49
C VAL A 88 12.41 -12.80 -10.69
N ARG A 89 12.03 -12.38 -11.90
CA ARG A 89 12.86 -12.57 -13.10
C ARG A 89 14.20 -11.89 -12.97
N TYR A 90 14.25 -10.65 -12.53
CA TYR A 90 15.49 -9.91 -12.35
C TYR A 90 16.40 -10.59 -11.30
N LEU A 91 15.85 -11.00 -10.17
CA LEU A 91 16.59 -11.70 -9.13
C LEU A 91 17.19 -13.02 -9.63
N ASN A 92 16.44 -13.79 -10.40
CA ASN A 92 16.90 -15.10 -10.88
C ASN A 92 17.74 -15.00 -12.16
N GLU A 93 17.25 -14.31 -13.20
CA GLU A 93 17.87 -14.32 -14.55
C GLU A 93 19.07 -13.37 -14.64
N VAL A 94 19.09 -12.26 -13.88
CA VAL A 94 20.16 -11.25 -13.93
C VAL A 94 21.14 -11.40 -12.78
N ILE A 95 20.64 -11.51 -11.53
CA ILE A 95 21.50 -11.62 -10.35
C ILE A 95 21.94 -13.07 -10.12
N GLY A 96 21.14 -14.05 -10.54
CA GLY A 96 21.43 -15.48 -10.41
C GLY A 96 20.99 -16.09 -9.08
N ILE A 97 20.04 -15.48 -8.38
CA ILE A 97 19.46 -16.01 -7.14
C ILE A 97 18.57 -17.22 -7.48
N PRO A 98 18.83 -18.42 -6.95
CA PRO A 98 18.00 -19.59 -7.19
C PRO A 98 16.57 -19.38 -6.69
N PHE A 99 15.58 -19.92 -7.40
CA PHE A 99 14.17 -19.80 -7.00
C PHE A 99 13.89 -20.36 -5.60
N GLU A 100 14.59 -21.40 -5.18
CA GLU A 100 14.53 -22.00 -3.84
C GLU A 100 14.99 -21.05 -2.73
N HIS A 101 15.68 -19.95 -3.05
CA HIS A 101 16.05 -18.91 -2.11
C HIS A 101 14.98 -17.80 -1.98
N ILE A 102 14.00 -17.77 -2.89
CA ILE A 102 12.99 -16.71 -2.96
C ILE A 102 11.67 -17.18 -2.35
N VAL A 103 11.18 -16.45 -1.35
CA VAL A 103 9.84 -16.63 -0.76
C VAL A 103 9.02 -15.38 -0.97
N VAL A 104 7.75 -15.52 -1.35
CA VAL A 104 6.79 -14.42 -1.38
C VAL A 104 5.90 -14.51 -0.14
N LEU A 105 5.93 -13.48 0.69
CA LEU A 105 5.13 -13.36 1.91
C LEU A 105 4.01 -12.34 1.68
N ILE A 106 2.75 -12.81 1.72
CA ILE A 106 1.59 -11.95 1.56
C ILE A 106 1.22 -11.34 2.91
N GLY A 107 1.38 -10.03 3.02
CA GLY A 107 1.12 -9.26 4.23
C GLY A 107 -0.37 -9.04 4.47
N LEU A 108 -1.00 -9.93 5.22
CA LEU A 108 -2.44 -9.88 5.53
C LEU A 108 -2.78 -8.91 6.69
N GLY A 109 -1.82 -8.67 7.59
CA GLY A 109 -2.17 -8.06 8.87
C GLY A 109 -3.23 -8.91 9.60
N THR A 110 -4.41 -8.33 9.80
CA THR A 110 -5.57 -9.04 10.40
C THR A 110 -6.64 -9.43 9.37
N HIS A 111 -6.35 -9.35 8.08
CA HIS A 111 -7.28 -9.74 7.03
C HIS A 111 -7.40 -11.27 6.91
N HIS A 112 -8.40 -11.73 6.14
CA HIS A 112 -8.61 -13.15 5.91
C HIS A 112 -7.52 -13.75 5.01
N LYS A 113 -7.24 -15.03 5.24
CA LYS A 113 -6.33 -15.83 4.41
C LYS A 113 -6.83 -15.92 2.97
N ASN A 114 -5.89 -15.97 2.04
CA ASN A 114 -6.18 -16.18 0.62
C ASN A 114 -6.36 -17.69 0.33
N THR A 115 -7.10 -18.00 -0.73
CA THR A 115 -7.06 -19.32 -1.33
C THR A 115 -5.79 -19.48 -2.17
N PRO A 116 -5.36 -20.70 -2.53
CA PRO A 116 -4.25 -20.90 -3.48
C PRO A 116 -4.48 -20.19 -4.83
N ALA A 117 -5.73 -20.11 -5.29
CA ALA A 117 -6.10 -19.37 -6.48
C ALA A 117 -5.88 -17.85 -6.33
N ASP A 118 -6.23 -17.30 -5.17
CA ASP A 118 -6.00 -15.88 -4.86
C ASP A 118 -4.49 -15.58 -4.78
N GLN A 119 -3.71 -16.46 -4.14
CA GLN A 119 -2.25 -16.34 -4.06
C GLN A 119 -1.62 -16.30 -5.47
N LYS A 120 -2.07 -17.19 -6.37
CA LYS A 120 -1.62 -17.22 -7.76
C LYS A 120 -2.01 -15.96 -8.54
N VAL A 121 -3.17 -15.37 -8.27
CA VAL A 121 -3.58 -14.09 -8.84
C VAL A 121 -2.71 -12.95 -8.31
N LEU A 122 -2.42 -12.92 -7.00
CA LEU A 122 -1.65 -11.86 -6.36
C LEU A 122 -0.18 -11.79 -6.76
N THR A 123 0.41 -12.94 -7.10
CA THR A 123 1.83 -13.06 -7.45
C THR A 123 2.08 -13.18 -8.95
N GLY A 124 1.04 -13.49 -9.74
CA GLY A 124 1.19 -13.96 -11.11
C GLY A 124 1.53 -15.46 -11.17
N ALA A 125 1.13 -16.10 -12.27
CA ALA A 125 1.33 -17.55 -12.45
C ALA A 125 2.82 -17.93 -12.46
N TYR A 126 3.64 -17.13 -13.11
CA TYR A 126 5.08 -17.39 -13.18
C TYR A 126 5.72 -17.43 -11.79
N VAL A 127 5.50 -16.42 -10.99
CA VAL A 127 6.07 -16.36 -9.62
C VAL A 127 5.56 -17.52 -8.78
N TYR A 128 4.23 -17.74 -8.78
CA TYR A 128 3.60 -18.80 -7.99
C TYR A 128 4.16 -20.20 -8.29
N ASP A 129 4.46 -20.47 -9.56
CA ASP A 129 4.89 -21.80 -10.02
C ASP A 129 6.42 -22.01 -9.88
N HIS A 130 7.23 -20.95 -9.62
CA HIS A 130 8.70 -21.07 -9.59
C HIS A 130 9.34 -20.84 -8.22
N VAL A 131 8.89 -19.86 -7.42
CA VAL A 131 9.54 -19.53 -6.14
C VAL A 131 9.38 -20.67 -5.13
N ALA A 132 10.26 -20.69 -4.11
CA ALA A 132 10.23 -21.71 -3.06
C ALA A 132 8.89 -21.85 -2.36
N ALA A 133 8.23 -20.71 -2.08
CA ALA A 133 6.89 -20.68 -1.47
C ALA A 133 6.21 -19.35 -1.66
N VAL A 134 4.87 -19.37 -1.73
CA VAL A 134 3.99 -18.21 -1.55
C VAL A 134 3.19 -18.45 -0.28
N VAL A 135 3.38 -17.59 0.72
CA VAL A 135 2.88 -17.81 2.09
C VAL A 135 2.03 -16.63 2.55
N ASP A 136 0.85 -16.91 3.08
CA ASP A 136 0.05 -15.92 3.79
C ASP A 136 0.62 -15.69 5.20
N HIS A 137 0.79 -14.42 5.57
CA HIS A 137 1.10 -14.08 6.95
C HIS A 137 -0.06 -14.43 7.89
N ASP A 138 0.29 -14.93 9.08
CA ASP A 138 -0.67 -15.15 10.17
C ASP A 138 -0.25 -14.31 11.39
N CYS A 139 -1.03 -13.28 11.70
CA CYS A 139 -0.74 -12.39 12.82
C CYS A 139 -0.88 -13.05 14.21
N ASP A 140 -1.48 -14.24 14.28
CA ASP A 140 -1.63 -15.06 15.49
C ASP A 140 -0.70 -16.27 15.52
N ALA A 141 0.23 -16.38 14.59
CA ALA A 141 1.18 -17.48 14.55
C ALA A 141 2.03 -17.54 15.85
N PRO A 142 2.26 -18.73 16.40
CA PRO A 142 2.98 -18.86 17.68
C PRO A 142 4.49 -18.64 17.56
N ASP A 143 5.02 -18.60 16.36
CA ASP A 143 6.46 -18.52 16.03
C ASP A 143 6.89 -17.11 15.58
N LEU A 144 6.05 -16.08 15.78
CA LEU A 144 6.42 -14.71 15.50
C LEU A 144 7.67 -14.29 16.29
N VAL A 145 8.59 -13.62 15.63
CA VAL A 145 9.88 -13.21 16.21
C VAL A 145 9.78 -11.78 16.74
N ASP A 146 10.18 -11.59 17.98
CA ASP A 146 10.36 -10.27 18.60
C ASP A 146 11.66 -9.65 18.10
N ILE A 147 11.55 -8.53 17.37
CA ILE A 147 12.70 -7.80 16.82
C ILE A 147 13.00 -6.49 17.57
N GLY A 148 12.29 -6.21 18.65
CA GLY A 148 12.51 -5.04 19.51
C GLY A 148 11.24 -4.24 19.81
N THR A 149 11.45 -3.07 20.41
CA THR A 149 10.35 -2.19 20.82
C THR A 149 10.61 -0.78 20.29
N THR A 150 9.59 -0.14 19.74
CA THR A 150 9.67 1.24 19.26
C THR A 150 9.68 2.24 20.42
N SER A 151 10.00 3.50 20.15
CA SER A 151 9.94 4.59 21.14
C SER A 151 8.50 4.85 21.61
N TYR A 152 7.50 4.42 20.85
CA TYR A 152 6.08 4.47 21.22
C TYR A 152 5.65 3.32 22.15
N GLY A 153 6.56 2.41 22.49
CA GLY A 153 6.29 1.25 23.34
C GLY A 153 5.66 0.07 22.59
N THR A 154 5.64 0.09 21.27
CA THR A 154 5.13 -1.01 20.45
C THR A 154 6.16 -2.13 20.40
N ARG A 155 5.84 -3.28 20.96
CA ARG A 155 6.60 -4.50 20.80
C ARG A 155 6.42 -5.03 19.38
N VAL A 156 7.50 -5.18 18.63
CA VAL A 156 7.45 -5.52 17.20
C VAL A 156 7.65 -7.01 17.01
N LEU A 157 6.55 -7.73 16.85
CA LEU A 157 6.49 -9.15 16.54
C LEU A 157 6.34 -9.31 15.02
N ILE A 158 7.23 -10.05 14.35
CA ILE A 158 7.29 -10.14 12.88
C ILE A 158 7.31 -11.61 12.45
N ASN A 159 6.78 -11.85 11.25
CA ASN A 159 6.82 -13.16 10.61
C ASN A 159 8.27 -13.67 10.48
N PRO A 160 8.57 -14.92 10.90
CA PRO A 160 9.93 -15.47 10.89
C PRO A 160 10.56 -15.50 9.49
N LEU A 161 9.77 -15.58 8.42
CA LEU A 161 10.28 -15.54 7.05
C LEU A 161 10.90 -14.19 6.65
N ALA A 162 10.70 -13.13 7.43
CA ALA A 162 11.33 -11.84 7.21
C ALA A 162 12.59 -11.61 8.06
N VAL A 163 12.91 -12.51 8.98
CA VAL A 163 14.05 -12.36 9.91
C VAL A 163 15.27 -13.13 9.40
N GLY A 164 16.42 -12.45 9.34
CA GLY A 164 17.67 -13.06 8.84
C GLY A 164 17.71 -13.26 7.32
N ARG A 165 16.80 -12.64 6.57
CA ARG A 165 16.72 -12.68 5.10
C ARG A 165 16.77 -11.26 4.53
N LYS A 166 17.09 -11.12 3.26
CA LYS A 166 16.99 -9.84 2.55
C LYS A 166 15.50 -9.58 2.23
N VAL A 167 14.93 -8.58 2.85
CA VAL A 167 13.51 -8.25 2.68
C VAL A 167 13.34 -7.15 1.63
N ILE A 168 12.54 -7.43 0.60
CA ILE A 168 12.14 -6.46 -0.44
C ILE A 168 10.62 -6.28 -0.33
N CYS A 169 10.16 -5.04 -0.17
CA CYS A 169 8.74 -4.75 0.00
C CYS A 169 8.13 -4.14 -1.27
N ILE A 170 7.05 -4.73 -1.78
CA ILE A 170 6.23 -4.18 -2.86
C ILE A 170 4.91 -3.69 -2.26
N GLY A 171 4.59 -2.40 -2.46
CA GLY A 171 3.37 -1.82 -1.92
C GLY A 171 2.77 -0.74 -2.81
N GLY A 172 1.44 -0.55 -2.72
CA GLY A 172 0.74 0.51 -3.43
C GLY A 172 0.55 1.75 -2.57
N THR A 173 1.00 2.89 -3.07
CA THR A 173 0.84 4.17 -2.35
C THR A 173 -0.46 4.85 -2.76
N VAL A 174 -1.27 5.16 -1.77
CA VAL A 174 -2.56 5.85 -1.87
C VAL A 174 -2.84 6.54 -0.55
N HIS A 175 -3.68 7.57 -0.50
CA HIS A 175 -4.11 8.16 0.77
C HIS A 175 -4.73 7.12 1.70
N HIS A 176 -4.38 7.17 2.98
CA HIS A 176 -4.89 6.25 3.99
C HIS A 176 -5.49 6.99 5.19
N LEU A 177 -6.66 6.54 5.62
CA LEU A 177 -7.48 7.22 6.64
C LEU A 177 -6.78 7.40 8.01
N MET A 178 -5.84 6.54 8.38
CA MET A 178 -5.10 6.61 9.65
C MET A 178 -3.61 6.90 9.44
N ALA A 179 -2.91 6.08 8.68
CA ALA A 179 -1.46 6.19 8.50
C ALA A 179 -1.00 7.30 7.53
N GLY A 180 -1.92 8.14 7.02
CA GLY A 180 -1.62 9.16 6.02
C GLY A 180 -1.58 8.59 4.60
N TYR A 181 -0.72 7.60 4.36
CA TYR A 181 -0.58 6.89 3.09
C TYR A 181 -0.47 5.38 3.29
N GLY A 182 -0.82 4.61 2.25
CA GLY A 182 -0.55 3.17 2.11
C GLY A 182 0.87 2.90 1.59
N GLY A 183 1.17 1.63 1.32
CA GLY A 183 2.50 1.20 0.83
C GLY A 183 3.59 1.29 1.88
N GLY A 184 4.85 1.08 1.46
CA GLY A 184 6.04 1.20 2.28
C GLY A 184 5.94 0.58 3.67
N ARG A 185 5.96 1.43 4.69
CA ARG A 185 5.92 1.06 6.11
C ARG A 185 4.78 0.10 6.47
N LYS A 186 3.63 0.18 5.77
CA LYS A 186 2.48 -0.70 5.99
C LYS A 186 2.73 -2.15 5.55
N SER A 187 3.71 -2.41 4.73
CA SER A 187 4.12 -3.78 4.40
C SER A 187 4.67 -4.51 5.63
N ILE A 188 5.26 -3.78 6.57
CA ILE A 188 5.77 -4.34 7.82
C ILE A 188 4.69 -4.30 8.90
N VAL A 189 4.18 -3.12 9.26
CA VAL A 189 3.08 -2.96 10.23
C VAL A 189 1.90 -2.27 9.52
N PRO A 190 0.76 -2.94 9.36
CA PRO A 190 0.36 -4.24 9.91
C PRO A 190 0.77 -5.46 9.09
N GLY A 191 1.27 -5.32 7.86
CA GLY A 191 1.35 -6.37 6.85
C GLY A 191 1.80 -7.73 7.36
N ILE A 192 3.01 -7.80 7.92
CA ILE A 192 3.63 -9.04 8.41
C ILE A 192 3.85 -9.05 9.93
N ALA A 193 3.14 -8.18 10.65
CA ALA A 193 3.28 -8.00 12.10
C ALA A 193 2.25 -8.81 12.88
N GLY A 194 2.62 -9.18 14.11
CA GLY A 194 1.74 -9.86 15.06
C GLY A 194 0.56 -9.00 15.52
N ARG A 195 -0.53 -9.64 15.93
CA ARG A 195 -1.76 -8.96 16.37
C ARG A 195 -1.52 -7.97 17.53
N GLU A 196 -0.65 -8.30 18.47
CA GLU A 196 -0.27 -7.41 19.57
C GLU A 196 0.34 -6.11 19.04
N THR A 197 1.33 -6.20 18.14
CA THR A 197 1.96 -5.07 17.45
C THR A 197 0.93 -4.20 16.72
N ILE A 198 0.05 -4.85 15.94
CA ILE A 198 -1.00 -4.17 15.16
C ILE A 198 -1.96 -3.41 16.07
N ARG A 199 -2.42 -4.04 17.16
CA ARG A 199 -3.36 -3.42 18.09
C ARG A 199 -2.76 -2.22 18.77
N HIS A 200 -1.51 -2.31 19.24
CA HIS A 200 -0.82 -1.20 19.89
C HIS A 200 -0.65 -0.02 18.93
N ASN A 201 -0.12 -0.26 17.74
CA ASN A 201 0.04 0.76 16.70
C ASN A 201 -1.30 1.42 16.32
N HIS A 202 -2.33 0.65 16.02
CA HIS A 202 -3.62 1.18 15.56
C HIS A 202 -4.42 1.88 16.65
N ALA A 203 -4.20 1.56 17.93
CA ALA A 203 -4.82 2.27 19.07
C ALA A 203 -4.41 3.74 19.11
N MET A 204 -3.24 4.11 18.57
CA MET A 204 -2.78 5.50 18.46
C MET A 204 -3.62 6.36 17.50
N ALA A 205 -4.62 5.76 16.80
CA ALA A 205 -5.60 6.53 16.03
C ALA A 205 -6.55 7.33 16.90
N LEU A 206 -6.70 6.97 18.16
CA LEU A 206 -7.60 7.60 19.11
C LEU A 206 -6.84 8.59 19.98
N ASP A 207 -7.48 9.72 20.28
CA ASP A 207 -6.98 10.64 21.29
C ASP A 207 -7.17 9.99 22.68
N PRO A 208 -6.12 9.84 23.51
CA PRO A 208 -6.24 9.21 24.82
C PRO A 208 -7.07 10.03 25.82
N HIS A 209 -7.39 11.30 25.53
CA HIS A 209 -8.07 12.21 26.43
C HIS A 209 -9.53 12.49 26.06
N CYS A 210 -9.96 12.05 24.87
CA CYS A 210 -11.34 12.26 24.40
C CYS A 210 -11.76 11.19 23.38
N GLU A 211 -13.08 11.01 23.22
CA GLU A 211 -13.68 10.03 22.31
C GLU A 211 -13.60 10.51 20.83
N GLN A 212 -12.41 10.89 20.38
CA GLN A 212 -12.15 11.40 19.03
C GLN A 212 -10.91 10.77 18.44
N SER A 213 -10.76 10.88 17.13
CA SER A 213 -9.50 10.56 16.47
C SER A 213 -8.42 11.58 16.85
N ASP A 214 -7.19 11.10 17.01
CA ASP A 214 -6.04 12.00 17.20
C ASP A 214 -5.98 12.98 16.01
N PRO A 215 -5.89 14.30 16.24
CA PRO A 215 -5.88 15.30 15.18
C PRO A 215 -4.67 15.19 14.24
N ARG A 216 -3.61 14.48 14.65
CA ARG A 216 -2.42 14.19 13.82
C ARG A 216 -2.66 13.05 12.84
N VAL A 217 -3.69 12.24 13.05
CA VAL A 217 -4.06 11.10 12.23
C VAL A 217 -5.01 11.53 11.10
N GLY A 218 -4.85 10.96 9.91
CA GLY A 218 -5.74 11.22 8.78
C GLY A 218 -5.07 11.14 7.41
N PRO A 219 -5.86 11.13 6.33
CA PRO A 219 -5.33 11.06 4.97
C PRO A 219 -4.34 12.20 4.67
N GLY A 220 -3.21 11.85 4.06
CA GLY A 220 -2.15 12.79 3.72
C GLY A 220 -1.28 13.24 4.89
N LYS A 221 -1.61 12.87 6.12
CA LYS A 221 -0.85 13.23 7.33
C LYS A 221 0.13 12.11 7.66
N PHE A 222 1.42 12.28 7.41
CA PHE A 222 2.44 11.32 7.80
C PHE A 222 3.50 11.92 8.75
N ASN A 223 3.78 13.23 8.64
CA ASN A 223 4.66 13.92 9.59
C ASN A 223 3.93 14.07 10.94
N ASN A 224 4.59 13.71 12.03
CA ASN A 224 4.04 13.75 13.40
C ASN A 224 2.78 12.88 13.60
N ASN A 225 2.46 12.00 12.67
CA ASN A 225 1.39 11.02 12.81
C ASN A 225 1.91 9.84 13.65
N PRO A 226 1.42 9.61 14.87
CA PRO A 226 1.99 8.61 15.77
C PRO A 226 1.92 7.20 15.18
N ILE A 227 0.85 6.86 14.48
CA ILE A 227 0.73 5.56 13.78
C ILE A 227 1.85 5.40 12.75
N ASN A 228 2.06 6.42 11.94
CA ASN A 228 3.02 6.36 10.84
C ASN A 228 4.48 6.38 11.34
N GLU A 229 4.76 7.18 12.38
CA GLU A 229 6.09 7.22 12.96
C GLU A 229 6.45 5.91 13.67
N ASP A 230 5.52 5.30 14.37
CA ASP A 230 5.70 3.98 14.98
C ASP A 230 5.94 2.88 13.92
N MET A 231 5.20 2.92 12.79
CA MET A 231 5.47 2.04 11.64
C MET A 231 6.87 2.27 11.05
N ARG A 232 7.36 3.51 11.01
CA ARG A 232 8.71 3.84 10.55
C ARG A 232 9.76 3.20 11.45
N GLU A 233 9.61 3.31 12.76
CA GLU A 233 10.53 2.71 13.71
C GLU A 233 10.52 1.17 13.65
N ALA A 234 9.34 0.57 13.50
CA ALA A 234 9.23 -0.88 13.30
C ALA A 234 9.93 -1.34 12.01
N GLY A 235 9.79 -0.57 10.91
CA GLY A 235 10.53 -0.81 9.68
C GLY A 235 12.04 -0.68 9.86
N ALA A 236 12.49 0.32 10.63
CA ALA A 236 13.91 0.51 10.95
C ALA A 236 14.50 -0.64 11.78
N LEU A 237 13.70 -1.31 12.63
CA LEU A 237 14.11 -2.50 13.37
C LEU A 237 14.29 -3.72 12.42
N LEU A 238 13.43 -3.89 11.43
CA LEU A 238 13.53 -4.99 10.46
C LEU A 238 14.61 -4.76 9.40
N GLN A 239 14.86 -3.50 9.03
CA GLN A 239 15.83 -3.09 8.01
C GLN A 239 15.60 -3.74 6.63
N PRO A 240 14.43 -3.54 5.98
CA PRO A 240 14.22 -4.00 4.61
C PRO A 240 15.30 -3.42 3.70
N VAL A 241 15.85 -4.26 2.81
CA VAL A 241 16.97 -3.83 1.95
C VAL A 241 16.52 -2.95 0.80
N PHE A 242 15.24 -3.07 0.37
CA PHE A 242 14.71 -2.32 -0.77
C PHE A 242 13.19 -2.14 -0.70
N GLY A 243 12.71 -0.99 -1.12
CA GLY A 243 11.29 -0.66 -1.25
C GLY A 243 10.89 -0.42 -2.69
N ILE A 244 9.76 -0.97 -3.11
CA ILE A 244 9.12 -0.78 -4.41
C ILE A 244 7.72 -0.26 -4.18
N ASN A 245 7.44 0.98 -4.57
CA ASN A 245 6.17 1.65 -4.33
C ASN A 245 5.48 1.97 -5.65
N ILE A 246 4.29 1.39 -5.83
CA ILE A 246 3.48 1.50 -7.03
C ILE A 246 2.42 2.59 -6.83
N VAL A 247 2.25 3.46 -7.82
CA VAL A 247 1.11 4.37 -7.90
C VAL A 247 0.35 4.07 -9.19
N VAL A 248 -0.96 3.93 -9.10
CA VAL A 248 -1.85 3.71 -10.25
C VAL A 248 -2.79 4.91 -10.44
N ASN A 249 -3.22 5.14 -11.68
CA ASN A 249 -4.26 6.11 -12.00
C ASN A 249 -5.67 5.54 -11.75
N SER A 250 -6.73 6.31 -12.01
CA SER A 250 -8.13 5.91 -11.84
C SER A 250 -8.55 4.73 -12.72
N ALA A 251 -7.84 4.49 -13.82
CA ALA A 251 -8.02 3.32 -14.68
C ALA A 251 -7.27 2.08 -14.18
N SER A 252 -6.66 2.13 -12.98
CA SER A 252 -5.83 1.08 -12.39
C SER A 252 -4.60 0.71 -13.24
N ARG A 253 -4.09 1.64 -14.05
CA ARG A 253 -2.83 1.48 -14.80
C ARG A 253 -1.68 2.08 -14.02
N HIS A 254 -0.50 1.44 -14.05
CA HIS A 254 0.70 1.96 -13.42
C HIS A 254 1.03 3.36 -13.94
N SER A 255 1.26 4.30 -13.03
CA SER A 255 1.52 5.71 -13.31
C SER A 255 2.78 6.22 -12.65
N GLY A 256 3.25 5.53 -11.62
CA GLY A 256 4.50 5.81 -10.94
C GLY A 256 5.08 4.57 -10.30
N LEU A 257 6.41 4.44 -10.39
CA LEU A 257 7.19 3.38 -9.78
C LEU A 257 8.36 4.02 -9.04
N PHE A 258 8.38 3.90 -7.71
CA PHE A 258 9.36 4.54 -6.83
C PHE A 258 10.11 3.45 -6.08
N CYS A 259 11.39 3.27 -6.42
CA CYS A 259 12.23 2.16 -5.94
C CYS A 259 13.49 2.68 -5.26
N GLY A 260 13.96 1.99 -4.22
CA GLY A 260 15.20 2.35 -3.53
C GLY A 260 15.13 2.11 -2.02
N ASP A 261 15.71 3.04 -1.25
CA ASP A 261 15.60 3.01 0.20
C ASP A 261 14.14 2.86 0.65
N PHE A 262 13.91 2.00 1.61
CA PHE A 262 12.56 1.60 2.02
C PHE A 262 11.67 2.79 2.44
N ASP A 263 12.24 3.78 3.12
CA ASP A 263 11.49 4.96 3.58
C ASP A 263 11.52 6.10 2.56
N ALA A 264 12.68 6.39 1.95
CA ALA A 264 12.83 7.48 1.02
C ALA A 264 12.01 7.28 -0.27
N ALA A 265 12.05 6.08 -0.86
CA ALA A 265 11.26 5.74 -2.04
C ALA A 265 9.75 5.84 -1.75
N TRP A 266 9.32 5.39 -0.56
CA TRP A 266 7.94 5.56 -0.15
C TRP A 266 7.55 7.04 0.01
N ARG A 267 8.40 7.89 0.58
CA ARG A 267 8.14 9.33 0.72
C ARG A 267 7.98 10.03 -0.64
N GLU A 268 8.79 9.68 -1.62
CA GLU A 268 8.65 10.21 -2.99
C GLU A 268 7.33 9.78 -3.62
N SER A 269 6.93 8.52 -3.45
CA SER A 269 5.62 8.06 -3.90
C SER A 269 4.45 8.78 -3.22
N CYS A 270 4.57 9.14 -1.94
CA CYS A 270 3.58 9.95 -1.21
C CYS A 270 3.47 11.37 -1.78
N LYS A 271 4.60 12.01 -2.13
CA LYS A 271 4.61 13.33 -2.78
C LYS A 271 3.87 13.27 -4.11
N TYR A 272 4.15 12.24 -4.91
CA TYR A 272 3.48 12.04 -6.18
C TYR A 272 1.97 11.82 -6.02
N VAL A 273 1.55 10.98 -5.07
CA VAL A 273 0.13 10.79 -4.74
C VAL A 273 -0.51 12.10 -4.29
N GLN A 274 0.18 12.91 -3.47
CA GLN A 274 -0.34 14.22 -3.05
C GLN A 274 -0.54 15.17 -4.23
N GLN A 275 0.37 15.19 -5.18
CA GLN A 275 0.25 16.02 -6.40
C GLN A 275 -0.92 15.60 -7.29
N CYS A 276 -1.15 14.28 -7.42
CA CYS A 276 -2.16 13.74 -8.32
C CYS A 276 -3.57 13.67 -7.71
N TYR A 277 -3.66 13.31 -6.44
CA TYR A 277 -4.91 13.04 -5.74
C TYR A 277 -5.24 14.03 -4.61
N GLY A 278 -4.31 14.90 -4.25
CA GLY A 278 -4.52 15.97 -3.27
C GLY A 278 -5.24 17.16 -3.89
N LEU A 279 -6.53 17.02 -4.17
CA LEU A 279 -7.31 18.02 -4.86
C LEU A 279 -7.74 19.17 -3.94
N PRO A 280 -7.51 20.43 -4.31
CA PRO A 280 -7.99 21.57 -3.53
C PRO A 280 -9.50 21.69 -3.64
N ILE A 281 -10.16 21.89 -2.50
CA ILE A 281 -11.58 22.22 -2.42
C ILE A 281 -11.70 23.71 -2.12
N LYS A 282 -12.35 24.44 -3.01
CA LYS A 282 -12.56 25.87 -2.83
C LYS A 282 -13.65 26.16 -1.80
N ASP A 283 -14.81 25.52 -1.99
CA ASP A 283 -15.98 25.69 -1.14
C ASP A 283 -16.56 24.31 -0.80
N GLN A 284 -16.99 24.12 0.44
CA GLN A 284 -17.70 22.92 0.84
C GLN A 284 -19.12 22.92 0.25
N ALA A 285 -19.57 21.76 -0.18
CA ALA A 285 -20.90 21.55 -0.77
C ALA A 285 -21.96 21.21 0.28
N ASP A 286 -23.22 21.49 -0.03
CA ASP A 286 -24.35 21.06 0.82
C ASP A 286 -24.57 19.55 0.74
N VAL A 287 -24.22 18.91 -0.39
CA VAL A 287 -24.31 17.45 -0.61
C VAL A 287 -23.08 16.97 -1.37
N VAL A 288 -22.54 15.82 -0.99
CA VAL A 288 -21.42 15.16 -1.67
C VAL A 288 -21.82 13.73 -2.01
N PHE A 289 -21.65 13.37 -3.28
CA PHE A 289 -21.74 12.00 -3.77
C PHE A 289 -20.33 11.47 -3.96
N VAL A 290 -20.04 10.29 -3.40
CA VAL A 290 -18.71 9.69 -3.47
C VAL A 290 -18.79 8.21 -3.79
N SER A 291 -17.88 7.73 -4.63
CA SER A 291 -17.60 6.32 -4.82
C SER A 291 -16.14 6.04 -4.44
N CYS A 292 -15.88 4.89 -3.86
CA CYS A 292 -14.50 4.42 -3.63
C CYS A 292 -13.86 3.79 -4.88
N GLY A 293 -14.56 3.77 -6.01
CA GLY A 293 -14.05 3.32 -7.31
C GLY A 293 -14.46 1.91 -7.73
N GLY A 294 -15.44 1.30 -7.04
CA GLY A 294 -15.95 -0.04 -7.34
C GLY A 294 -15.05 -1.17 -6.82
N PHE A 295 -15.34 -2.40 -7.26
CA PHE A 295 -14.58 -3.60 -6.88
C PHE A 295 -13.12 -3.53 -7.38
N PRO A 296 -12.12 -3.94 -6.57
CA PRO A 296 -12.23 -4.52 -5.20
C PRO A 296 -12.21 -3.48 -4.07
N LYS A 297 -12.20 -2.18 -4.35
CA LYS A 297 -12.09 -1.12 -3.34
C LYS A 297 -13.32 -1.01 -2.44
N ASP A 298 -14.47 -1.51 -2.88
CA ASP A 298 -15.73 -1.59 -2.14
C ASP A 298 -16.16 -3.02 -1.78
N LEU A 299 -15.19 -3.95 -1.68
CA LEU A 299 -15.41 -5.37 -1.39
C LEU A 299 -16.29 -5.61 -0.16
N ASN A 300 -16.21 -4.75 0.84
CA ASN A 300 -17.02 -4.76 2.04
C ASN A 300 -17.24 -3.34 2.57
N PHE A 301 -18.15 -3.20 3.54
CA PHE A 301 -18.49 -1.90 4.13
C PHE A 301 -17.28 -1.17 4.72
N TYR A 302 -16.38 -1.89 5.40
CA TYR A 302 -15.17 -1.28 5.97
C TYR A 302 -14.25 -0.67 4.90
N GLN A 303 -14.06 -1.35 3.77
CA GLN A 303 -13.26 -0.83 2.68
C GLN A 303 -13.97 0.35 1.99
N GLY A 304 -15.27 0.21 1.71
CA GLY A 304 -16.08 1.25 1.07
C GLY A 304 -16.21 2.52 1.91
N SER A 305 -16.33 2.39 3.23
CA SER A 305 -16.44 3.53 4.15
C SER A 305 -15.22 4.46 4.14
N LYS A 306 -14.06 4.01 3.67
CA LYS A 306 -12.86 4.86 3.55
C LYS A 306 -13.07 6.08 2.66
N SER A 307 -13.95 5.99 1.67
CA SER A 307 -14.32 7.14 0.82
C SER A 307 -15.03 8.23 1.61
N LEU A 308 -15.76 7.88 2.67
CA LEU A 308 -16.47 8.85 3.52
C LEU A 308 -15.50 9.76 4.28
N PHE A 309 -14.33 9.26 4.70
CA PHE A 309 -13.31 10.07 5.37
C PHE A 309 -12.71 11.16 4.47
N ASN A 310 -12.77 10.98 3.15
CA ASN A 310 -12.41 12.02 2.21
C ASN A 310 -13.61 12.95 1.93
N ALA A 311 -14.81 12.38 1.74
CA ALA A 311 -16.03 13.11 1.43
C ALA A 311 -16.42 14.10 2.53
N VAL A 312 -16.24 13.73 3.81
CA VAL A 312 -16.58 14.61 4.96
C VAL A 312 -15.82 15.94 4.92
N ARG A 313 -14.68 16.01 4.26
CA ARG A 313 -13.91 17.26 4.09
C ARG A 313 -14.51 18.19 3.04
N ALA A 314 -15.32 17.63 2.13
CA ALA A 314 -15.93 18.34 1.03
C ALA A 314 -17.37 18.78 1.33
N VAL A 315 -17.99 18.26 2.40
CA VAL A 315 -19.37 18.60 2.80
C VAL A 315 -19.36 19.61 3.95
N LYS A 316 -20.31 20.54 3.96
CA LYS A 316 -20.54 21.47 5.07
C LYS A 316 -20.96 20.71 6.33
N PRO A 317 -20.56 21.15 7.52
CA PRO A 317 -21.15 20.68 8.77
C PRO A 317 -22.67 20.87 8.75
N GLY A 318 -23.41 19.80 9.07
CA GLY A 318 -24.87 19.80 9.09
C GLY A 318 -25.44 19.57 10.46
#